data_26d0ae7bcb86b7cf89d983883cb40c70
#
_entry.id   26d0ae7bcb86b7cf89d983883cb40c70
#
_cell.length_a   1.000
_cell.length_b   1.000
_cell.length_c   1.000
_cell.angle_alpha   90.00
_cell.angle_beta   90.00
_cell.angle_gamma   90.00
#
_symmetry.space_group_name_H-M   'P 1'
#
loop_
_entity.id
_entity.type
_entity.pdbx_description
1 polymer ?
#
loop_
_entity_poly.entity_id
_entity_poly.type
_entity_poly.pdbx_seq_one_letter_code
_entity_poly.pdbx_strand_id
1 'polypeptide(L)'
;MTHNNIMIIIAFALYLGLMMYIGVYYYRKSNSIGDYILGGRQLGPWITALSAEASDMSGWMLMGVPGLAYTTGISGVWIAVGLTLGTWANWRFVSRRLRNHTEVASDSLTLPDYLKNRFHDQSHSVAVISALFILIFFLIYTSSGFVAGGKLFNTIFGLDYTVSLFITAGIVVFYTFLGGFLAVSWTDCIQGALMFFAILAVPITAAIYLGGPIDTMQLIQSEFPQGLNLWGDTSDMFALVIGIISSLGWGLGYFGQPHILVRFMAISDAKELKKSTNIAMVWVILSLLAAIFVGLIGHVYMLPEKLVGTDAETIFLVMTERLFTPFMAGLIWSAVLAAIMSTASAQLLVTASAIANDFYANIIHKTASDKELVLVSRIVVLLVAAISIFLALNPDSLILTMVAYAWAGFGASFGPAIIFSLFWKRMTRRGCIAGIVVGGLTVLIWKQFAFFGLYEIVPGFIFSSIAIYIVSIFDKLPPRPVLKDYKEAEKLHIL
;
A
#
# COMPACT_ATOMS: atom_id res chain seq x y z
N MET A 1 -19.62 -19.55 -23.84
CA MET A 1 -18.40 -18.70 -23.75
C MET A 1 -18.05 -18.29 -25.16
N THR A 2 -17.88 -17.00 -25.41
CA THR A 2 -17.40 -16.48 -26.70
C THR A 2 -15.90 -16.79 -26.86
N HIS A 3 -15.41 -16.80 -28.11
CA HIS A 3 -13.96 -16.96 -28.38
C HIS A 3 -13.10 -15.93 -27.62
N ASN A 4 -13.60 -14.71 -27.49
CA ASN A 4 -12.95 -13.63 -26.75
C ASN A 4 -12.77 -13.98 -25.27
N ASN A 5 -13.80 -14.51 -24.61
CA ASN A 5 -13.73 -14.91 -23.19
C ASN A 5 -12.69 -16.01 -22.97
N ILE A 6 -12.54 -16.94 -23.91
CA ILE A 6 -11.54 -18.02 -23.82
C ILE A 6 -10.12 -17.43 -23.84
N MET A 7 -9.83 -16.47 -24.72
CA MET A 7 -8.51 -15.84 -24.81
C MET A 7 -8.17 -15.04 -23.54
N ILE A 8 -9.15 -14.35 -22.95
CA ILE A 8 -8.98 -13.64 -21.69
C ILE A 8 -8.69 -14.63 -20.56
N ILE A 9 -9.45 -15.72 -20.46
CA ILE A 9 -9.24 -16.76 -19.44
C ILE A 9 -7.86 -17.41 -19.58
N ILE A 10 -7.39 -17.66 -20.80
CA ILE A 10 -6.02 -18.18 -21.03
C ILE A 10 -4.98 -17.21 -20.48
N ALA A 11 -5.11 -15.90 -20.72
CA ALA A 11 -4.17 -14.91 -20.21
C ALA A 11 -4.14 -14.90 -18.67
N PHE A 12 -5.31 -14.91 -18.01
CA PHE A 12 -5.41 -15.01 -16.55
C PHE A 12 -4.82 -16.33 -16.02
N ALA A 13 -5.10 -17.44 -16.67
CA ALA A 13 -4.58 -18.76 -16.28
C ALA A 13 -3.05 -18.83 -16.38
N LEU A 14 -2.46 -18.26 -17.43
CA LEU A 14 -1.01 -18.17 -17.57
C LEU A 14 -0.38 -17.32 -16.46
N TYR A 15 -0.98 -16.14 -16.17
CA TYR A 15 -0.54 -15.28 -15.08
C TYR A 15 -0.64 -15.99 -13.72
N LEU A 16 -1.80 -16.53 -13.37
CA LEU A 16 -2.01 -17.23 -12.11
C LEU A 16 -1.13 -18.49 -11.99
N GLY A 17 -0.97 -19.25 -13.07
CA GLY A 17 -0.10 -20.40 -13.10
C GLY A 17 1.36 -20.05 -12.80
N LEU A 18 1.86 -18.95 -13.36
CA LEU A 18 3.20 -18.44 -13.07
C LEU A 18 3.34 -18.02 -11.61
N MET A 19 2.36 -17.29 -11.07
CA MET A 19 2.38 -16.85 -9.65
C MET A 19 2.36 -18.06 -8.71
N MET A 20 1.53 -19.05 -8.99
CA MET A 20 1.45 -20.29 -8.22
C MET A 20 2.74 -21.10 -8.27
N TYR A 21 3.36 -21.20 -9.43
CA TYR A 21 4.64 -21.90 -9.59
C TYR A 21 5.73 -21.26 -8.70
N ILE A 22 5.85 -19.94 -8.74
CA ILE A 22 6.83 -19.21 -7.94
C ILE A 22 6.50 -19.33 -6.45
N GLY A 23 5.22 -19.18 -6.07
CA GLY A 23 4.77 -19.36 -4.69
C GLY A 23 5.16 -20.72 -4.10
N VAL A 24 4.88 -21.80 -4.81
CA VAL A 24 5.25 -23.17 -4.38
C VAL A 24 6.76 -23.37 -4.32
N TYR A 25 7.50 -22.82 -5.29
CA TYR A 25 8.96 -22.92 -5.32
C TYR A 25 9.60 -22.31 -4.06
N TYR A 26 9.20 -21.09 -3.69
CA TYR A 26 9.75 -20.41 -2.51
C TYR A 26 9.18 -20.93 -1.18
N TYR A 27 7.93 -21.41 -1.17
CA TYR A 27 7.35 -22.08 -0.01
C TYR A 27 8.23 -23.23 0.50
N ARG A 28 8.77 -24.03 -0.41
CA ARG A 28 9.65 -25.17 -0.09
C ARG A 28 11.02 -24.76 0.48
N LYS A 29 11.39 -23.48 0.36
CA LYS A 29 12.66 -22.93 0.85
C LYS A 29 12.54 -22.25 2.22
N SER A 30 11.33 -22.00 2.71
CA SER A 30 11.07 -21.34 3.99
C SER A 30 11.08 -22.37 5.12
N ASN A 31 12.12 -22.34 5.97
CA ASN A 31 12.33 -23.35 7.01
C ASN A 31 12.17 -22.80 8.44
N SER A 32 12.11 -21.49 8.63
CA SER A 32 12.01 -20.84 9.95
C SER A 32 10.91 -19.78 9.97
N ILE A 33 10.51 -19.34 11.17
CA ILE A 33 9.57 -18.22 11.32
C ILE A 33 10.19 -16.92 10.79
N GLY A 34 11.49 -16.72 10.93
CA GLY A 34 12.21 -15.58 10.37
C GLY A 34 12.18 -15.56 8.84
N ASP A 35 12.30 -16.72 8.18
CA ASP A 35 12.14 -16.84 6.74
C ASP A 35 10.69 -16.53 6.30
N TYR A 36 9.72 -16.98 7.09
CA TYR A 36 8.31 -16.77 6.80
C TYR A 36 7.89 -15.30 6.93
N ILE A 37 8.39 -14.58 7.96
CA ILE A 37 8.00 -13.20 8.28
C ILE A 37 8.82 -12.15 7.52
N LEU A 38 10.15 -12.36 7.39
CA LEU A 38 11.08 -11.35 6.86
C LEU A 38 12.03 -11.88 5.77
N GLY A 39 11.90 -13.16 5.38
CA GLY A 39 12.73 -13.76 4.34
C GLY A 39 14.22 -13.84 4.69
N GLY A 40 14.58 -13.91 5.97
CA GLY A 40 15.97 -13.99 6.42
C GLY A 40 16.84 -12.81 5.98
N ARG A 41 16.26 -11.65 5.69
CA ARG A 41 16.94 -10.44 5.18
C ARG A 41 17.80 -10.71 3.93
N GLN A 42 17.23 -11.39 2.94
CA GLN A 42 17.96 -11.82 1.74
C GLN A 42 17.55 -11.06 0.46
N LEU A 43 16.73 -10.02 0.56
CA LEU A 43 16.26 -9.30 -0.62
C LEU A 43 17.39 -8.49 -1.27
N GLY A 44 17.54 -8.64 -2.58
CA GLY A 44 18.37 -7.75 -3.39
C GLY A 44 17.65 -6.45 -3.75
N PRO A 45 18.37 -5.45 -4.29
CA PRO A 45 17.82 -4.09 -4.47
C PRO A 45 16.65 -3.99 -5.43
N TRP A 46 16.60 -4.78 -6.50
CA TRP A 46 15.50 -4.82 -7.44
C TRP A 46 14.22 -5.39 -6.82
N ILE A 47 14.37 -6.51 -6.09
CA ILE A 47 13.22 -7.16 -5.45
C ILE A 47 12.70 -6.27 -4.33
N THR A 48 13.57 -5.66 -3.53
CA THR A 48 13.19 -4.73 -2.47
C THR A 48 12.38 -3.55 -3.01
N ALA A 49 12.84 -2.94 -4.12
CA ALA A 49 12.14 -1.81 -4.74
C ALA A 49 10.80 -2.23 -5.31
N LEU A 50 10.78 -3.21 -6.23
CA LEU A 50 9.58 -3.60 -6.93
C LEU A 50 8.56 -4.27 -6.01
N SER A 51 8.99 -5.04 -4.98
CA SER A 51 8.08 -5.58 -3.98
C SER A 51 7.48 -4.49 -3.08
N ALA A 52 8.26 -3.46 -2.71
CA ALA A 52 7.73 -2.34 -1.95
C ALA A 52 6.64 -1.62 -2.74
N GLU A 53 6.93 -1.24 -3.99
CA GLU A 53 5.99 -0.49 -4.84
C GLU A 53 4.78 -1.34 -5.24
N ALA A 54 4.95 -2.63 -5.60
CA ALA A 54 3.84 -3.51 -5.92
C ALA A 54 2.94 -3.81 -4.72
N SER A 55 3.50 -3.85 -3.50
CA SER A 55 2.69 -4.03 -2.29
C SER A 55 1.98 -2.76 -1.83
N ASP A 56 2.46 -1.59 -2.24
CA ASP A 56 1.86 -0.28 -2.00
C ASP A 56 0.73 0.01 -3.00
N MET A 57 1.07 -0.03 -4.28
CA MET A 57 0.19 0.42 -5.34
C MET A 57 -0.78 -0.68 -5.78
N SER A 58 -1.89 -0.77 -5.08
CA SER A 58 -2.98 -1.72 -5.30
C SER A 58 -3.94 -1.28 -6.42
N GLY A 59 -5.16 -1.79 -6.39
CA GLY A 59 -6.25 -1.33 -7.26
C GLY A 59 -6.49 0.19 -7.23
N TRP A 60 -6.07 0.90 -6.19
CA TRP A 60 -6.20 2.36 -6.15
C TRP A 60 -5.37 3.07 -7.23
N MET A 61 -4.20 2.55 -7.58
CA MET A 61 -3.37 3.15 -8.62
C MET A 61 -3.91 2.87 -10.03
N LEU A 62 -4.38 1.64 -10.30
CA LEU A 62 -4.86 1.24 -11.63
C LEU A 62 -6.34 1.61 -11.88
N MET A 63 -7.12 1.86 -10.83
CA MET A 63 -8.55 2.16 -10.92
C MET A 63 -8.90 3.47 -10.21
N GLY A 64 -8.53 3.65 -8.96
CA GLY A 64 -8.90 4.81 -8.14
C GLY A 64 -8.35 6.13 -8.65
N VAL A 65 -7.03 6.24 -8.88
CA VAL A 65 -6.40 7.46 -9.42
C VAL A 65 -6.86 7.77 -10.85
N PRO A 66 -6.93 6.79 -11.78
CA PRO A 66 -7.56 7.01 -13.07
C PRO A 66 -9.00 7.51 -12.98
N GLY A 67 -9.82 6.92 -12.10
CA GLY A 67 -11.20 7.34 -11.87
C GLY A 67 -11.30 8.78 -11.34
N LEU A 68 -10.42 9.16 -10.43
CA LEU A 68 -10.32 10.54 -9.94
C LEU A 68 -9.95 11.49 -11.09
N ALA A 69 -8.89 11.19 -11.85
CA ALA A 69 -8.46 12.03 -12.96
C ALA A 69 -9.48 12.07 -14.11
N TYR A 70 -10.26 11.02 -14.31
CA TYR A 70 -11.38 10.98 -15.25
C TYR A 70 -12.47 12.02 -14.90
N THR A 71 -12.74 12.19 -13.62
CA THR A 71 -13.79 13.12 -13.14
C THR A 71 -13.28 14.53 -12.90
N THR A 72 -12.05 14.69 -12.37
CA THR A 72 -11.51 15.97 -11.92
C THR A 72 -10.39 16.53 -12.82
N GLY A 73 -9.98 15.77 -13.84
CA GLY A 73 -8.88 16.16 -14.72
C GLY A 73 -7.52 16.16 -14.03
N ILE A 74 -6.64 17.07 -14.48
CA ILE A 74 -5.24 17.15 -14.04
C ILE A 74 -5.09 17.61 -12.57
N SER A 75 -6.13 18.16 -11.95
CA SER A 75 -6.07 18.56 -10.53
C SER A 75 -5.76 17.40 -9.59
N GLY A 76 -6.07 16.15 -9.99
CA GLY A 76 -5.64 14.92 -9.28
C GLY A 76 -4.13 14.75 -9.18
N VAL A 77 -3.32 15.50 -9.94
CA VAL A 77 -1.85 15.44 -9.90
C VAL A 77 -1.28 15.81 -8.52
N TRP A 78 -1.98 16.60 -7.72
CA TRP A 78 -1.51 16.96 -6.38
C TRP A 78 -1.38 15.74 -5.45
N ILE A 79 -2.23 14.72 -5.62
CA ILE A 79 -2.05 13.43 -4.93
C ILE A 79 -0.76 12.75 -5.40
N ALA A 80 -0.53 12.70 -6.72
CA ALA A 80 0.68 12.11 -7.28
C ALA A 80 1.96 12.83 -6.83
N VAL A 81 1.93 14.16 -6.72
CA VAL A 81 3.03 14.96 -6.18
C VAL A 81 3.27 14.61 -4.71
N GLY A 82 2.21 14.59 -3.88
CA GLY A 82 2.31 14.21 -2.47
C GLY A 82 2.90 12.82 -2.28
N LEU A 83 2.38 11.84 -3.00
CA LEU A 83 2.87 10.46 -2.97
C LEU A 83 4.34 10.35 -3.42
N THR A 84 4.71 11.02 -4.52
CA THR A 84 6.08 11.01 -5.03
C THR A 84 7.06 11.60 -4.01
N LEU A 85 6.73 12.74 -3.41
CA LEU A 85 7.56 13.38 -2.38
C LEU A 85 7.66 12.53 -1.12
N GLY A 86 6.55 11.94 -0.68
CA GLY A 86 6.51 11.06 0.48
C GLY A 86 7.34 9.79 0.27
N THR A 87 7.19 9.13 -0.88
CA THR A 87 8.01 7.97 -1.25
C THR A 87 9.48 8.33 -1.26
N TRP A 88 9.85 9.42 -1.96
CA TRP A 88 11.24 9.87 -2.00
C TRP A 88 11.82 10.10 -0.60
N ALA A 89 11.09 10.82 0.25
CA ALA A 89 11.53 11.10 1.61
C ALA A 89 11.65 9.83 2.46
N ASN A 90 10.70 8.90 2.35
CA ASN A 90 10.73 7.62 3.05
C ASN A 90 11.94 6.77 2.62
N TRP A 91 12.14 6.60 1.31
CA TRP A 91 13.30 5.87 0.78
C TRP A 91 14.63 6.55 1.11
N ARG A 92 14.71 7.88 1.04
CA ARG A 92 15.94 8.63 1.23
C ARG A 92 16.38 8.74 2.68
N PHE A 93 15.44 8.95 3.60
CA PHE A 93 15.75 9.27 4.99
C PHE A 93 15.44 8.12 5.95
N VAL A 94 14.36 7.37 5.75
CA VAL A 94 13.91 6.34 6.69
C VAL A 94 14.53 4.98 6.39
N SER A 95 14.58 4.56 5.14
CA SER A 95 14.87 3.17 4.76
C SER A 95 16.16 2.63 5.38
N ARG A 96 17.30 3.30 5.16
CA ARG A 96 18.61 2.86 5.67
C ARG A 96 18.67 2.90 7.20
N ARG A 97 18.09 3.95 7.81
CA ARG A 97 18.06 4.04 9.28
C ARG A 97 17.22 2.92 9.87
N LEU A 98 16.05 2.67 9.33
CA LEU A 98 15.17 1.60 9.81
C LEU A 98 15.85 0.24 9.69
N ARG A 99 16.52 -0.05 8.56
CA ARG A 99 17.26 -1.31 8.37
C ARG A 99 18.32 -1.51 9.46
N ASN A 100 19.13 -0.49 9.74
CA ASN A 100 20.19 -0.54 10.74
C ASN A 100 19.61 -0.63 12.18
N HIS A 101 18.59 0.18 12.48
CA HIS A 101 17.96 0.18 13.80
C HIS A 101 17.26 -1.13 14.12
N THR A 102 16.63 -1.79 13.14
CA THR A 102 15.98 -3.09 13.36
C THR A 102 16.99 -4.22 13.58
N GLU A 103 18.16 -4.15 12.97
CA GLU A 103 19.25 -5.11 13.20
C GLU A 103 19.79 -4.99 14.61
N VAL A 104 20.12 -3.78 15.07
CA VAL A 104 20.62 -3.52 16.42
C VAL A 104 19.54 -3.81 17.49
N ALA A 105 18.28 -3.51 17.20
CA ALA A 105 17.16 -3.82 18.09
C ALA A 105 16.79 -5.31 18.03
N SER A 106 17.69 -6.17 18.42
CA SER A 106 17.54 -7.64 18.55
C SER A 106 17.10 -8.32 17.25
N ASP A 107 17.57 -7.83 16.08
CA ASP A 107 17.20 -8.36 14.76
C ASP A 107 15.68 -8.47 14.54
N SER A 108 14.97 -7.40 14.87
CA SER A 108 13.50 -7.37 14.90
C SER A 108 12.88 -7.77 13.57
N LEU A 109 11.88 -8.65 13.62
CA LEU A 109 11.24 -9.24 12.43
C LEU A 109 10.03 -8.43 11.93
N THR A 110 9.34 -7.73 12.83
CA THR A 110 8.14 -6.94 12.52
C THR A 110 8.30 -5.49 12.99
N LEU A 111 7.43 -4.60 12.52
CA LEU A 111 7.43 -3.22 12.99
C LEU A 111 7.04 -3.09 14.48
N PRO A 112 6.01 -3.80 15.00
CA PRO A 112 5.74 -3.84 16.43
C PRO A 112 6.92 -4.37 17.26
N ASP A 113 7.58 -5.43 16.78
CA ASP A 113 8.75 -6.00 17.44
C ASP A 113 9.91 -5.01 17.49
N TYR A 114 10.17 -4.28 16.39
CA TYR A 114 11.15 -3.19 16.37
C TYR A 114 10.83 -2.13 17.43
N LEU A 115 9.60 -1.63 17.48
CA LEU A 115 9.24 -0.59 18.44
C LEU A 115 9.33 -1.10 19.89
N LYS A 116 8.95 -2.36 20.16
CA LYS A 116 9.12 -3.01 21.46
C LYS A 116 10.60 -3.06 21.85
N ASN A 117 11.44 -3.59 20.97
CA ASN A 117 12.87 -3.80 21.23
C ASN A 117 13.63 -2.47 21.29
N ARG A 118 13.27 -1.49 20.46
CA ARG A 118 13.82 -0.12 20.46
C ARG A 118 13.73 0.56 21.83
N PHE A 119 12.66 0.29 22.57
CA PHE A 119 12.44 0.87 23.89
C PHE A 119 12.66 -0.11 25.05
N HIS A 120 13.15 -1.32 24.79
CA HIS A 120 13.32 -2.40 25.77
C HIS A 120 12.03 -2.63 26.56
N ASP A 121 10.88 -2.68 25.89
CA ASP A 121 9.56 -2.79 26.51
C ASP A 121 9.30 -4.21 27.01
N GLN A 122 9.56 -4.47 28.30
CA GLN A 122 9.30 -5.74 28.97
C GLN A 122 7.81 -6.03 29.16
N SER A 123 6.94 -5.01 29.06
CA SER A 123 5.49 -5.17 29.22
C SER A 123 4.79 -5.58 27.93
N HIS A 124 5.50 -5.60 26.79
CA HIS A 124 4.97 -5.84 25.45
C HIS A 124 3.85 -4.88 25.01
N SER A 125 3.60 -3.81 25.77
CA SER A 125 2.48 -2.88 25.52
C SER A 125 2.59 -2.18 24.18
N VAL A 126 3.81 -1.81 23.75
CA VAL A 126 4.04 -1.19 22.45
C VAL A 126 3.67 -2.14 21.31
N ALA A 127 4.11 -3.40 21.41
CA ALA A 127 3.84 -4.41 20.38
C ALA A 127 2.34 -4.71 20.26
N VAL A 128 1.65 -4.86 21.39
CA VAL A 128 0.20 -5.17 21.42
C VAL A 128 -0.64 -4.02 20.84
N ILE A 129 -0.36 -2.78 21.26
CA ILE A 129 -1.07 -1.61 20.75
C ILE A 129 -0.79 -1.43 19.25
N SER A 130 0.46 -1.63 18.82
CA SER A 130 0.82 -1.60 17.40
C SER A 130 0.07 -2.67 16.60
N ALA A 131 0.05 -3.93 17.09
CA ALA A 131 -0.66 -5.02 16.41
C ALA A 131 -2.17 -4.76 16.30
N LEU A 132 -2.78 -4.12 17.31
CA LEU A 132 -4.20 -3.75 17.28
C LEU A 132 -4.49 -2.73 16.17
N PHE A 133 -3.72 -1.64 16.07
CA PHE A 133 -3.90 -0.64 15.03
C PHE A 133 -3.57 -1.18 13.64
N ILE A 134 -2.57 -2.07 13.51
CA ILE A 134 -2.27 -2.79 12.26
C ILE A 134 -3.48 -3.61 11.83
N LEU A 135 -4.09 -4.37 12.73
CA LEU A 135 -5.29 -5.16 12.42
C LEU A 135 -6.44 -4.28 11.94
N ILE A 136 -6.77 -3.20 12.69
CA ILE A 136 -7.90 -2.32 12.36
C ILE A 136 -7.74 -1.73 10.94
N PHE A 137 -6.59 -1.14 10.64
CA PHE A 137 -6.43 -0.45 9.38
C PHE A 137 -6.19 -1.40 8.19
N PHE A 138 -5.57 -2.57 8.39
CA PHE A 138 -5.47 -3.55 7.31
C PHE A 138 -6.78 -4.26 7.02
N LEU A 139 -7.71 -4.42 7.95
CA LEU A 139 -9.06 -4.88 7.64
C LEU A 139 -9.73 -3.97 6.59
N ILE A 140 -9.62 -2.66 6.78
CA ILE A 140 -10.19 -1.67 5.85
C ILE A 140 -9.42 -1.66 4.52
N TYR A 141 -8.09 -1.68 4.57
CA TYR A 141 -7.28 -1.62 3.36
C TYR A 141 -7.44 -2.89 2.51
N THR A 142 -7.40 -4.08 3.12
CA THR A 142 -7.61 -5.35 2.41
C THR A 142 -9.00 -5.43 1.79
N SER A 143 -10.03 -4.89 2.47
CA SER A 143 -11.38 -4.83 1.92
C SER A 143 -11.45 -3.98 0.64
N SER A 144 -10.69 -2.89 0.53
CA SER A 144 -10.64 -2.09 -0.70
C SER A 144 -10.07 -2.87 -1.89
N GLY A 145 -9.09 -3.75 -1.65
CA GLY A 145 -8.57 -4.68 -2.66
C GLY A 145 -9.63 -5.66 -3.13
N PHE A 146 -10.44 -6.18 -2.22
CA PHE A 146 -11.54 -7.07 -2.58
C PHE A 146 -12.65 -6.35 -3.35
N VAL A 147 -12.96 -5.08 -3.01
CA VAL A 147 -13.86 -4.23 -3.82
C VAL A 147 -13.32 -4.05 -5.24
N ALA A 148 -12.02 -3.74 -5.38
CA ALA A 148 -11.39 -3.61 -6.69
C ALA A 148 -11.51 -4.89 -7.53
N GLY A 149 -11.28 -6.05 -6.90
CA GLY A 149 -11.42 -7.34 -7.59
C GLY A 149 -12.86 -7.71 -7.90
N GLY A 150 -13.80 -7.35 -7.04
CA GLY A 150 -15.24 -7.47 -7.30
C GLY A 150 -15.63 -6.67 -8.55
N LYS A 151 -15.22 -5.41 -8.64
CA LYS A 151 -15.42 -4.56 -9.82
C LYS A 151 -14.71 -5.11 -11.06
N LEU A 152 -13.48 -5.65 -10.90
CA LEU A 152 -12.71 -6.24 -12.01
C LEU A 152 -13.48 -7.37 -12.70
N PHE A 153 -13.83 -8.42 -11.98
CA PHE A 153 -14.51 -9.58 -12.56
C PHE A 153 -15.95 -9.31 -12.97
N ASN A 154 -16.65 -8.40 -12.27
CA ASN A 154 -17.96 -7.91 -12.68
C ASN A 154 -17.88 -7.20 -14.05
N THR A 155 -16.94 -6.27 -14.21
CA THR A 155 -16.79 -5.51 -15.48
C THR A 155 -16.38 -6.40 -16.64
N ILE A 156 -15.44 -7.34 -16.42
CA ILE A 156 -14.87 -8.15 -17.51
C ILE A 156 -15.82 -9.27 -17.97
N PHE A 157 -16.46 -9.95 -17.00
CA PHE A 157 -17.23 -11.16 -17.30
C PHE A 157 -18.75 -10.97 -17.10
N GLY A 158 -19.21 -9.79 -16.68
CA GLY A 158 -20.61 -9.54 -16.37
C GLY A 158 -21.13 -10.39 -15.20
N LEU A 159 -20.25 -10.88 -14.33
CA LEU A 159 -20.64 -11.68 -13.16
C LEU A 159 -21.29 -10.78 -12.11
N ASP A 160 -22.17 -11.38 -11.28
CA ASP A 160 -22.65 -10.70 -10.08
C ASP A 160 -21.47 -10.22 -9.22
N TYR A 161 -21.61 -9.03 -8.62
CA TYR A 161 -20.55 -8.42 -7.82
C TYR A 161 -20.11 -9.30 -6.64
N THR A 162 -21.07 -9.91 -5.95
CA THR A 162 -20.78 -10.78 -4.79
C THR A 162 -19.99 -12.03 -5.22
N VAL A 163 -20.36 -12.63 -6.35
CA VAL A 163 -19.62 -13.77 -6.93
C VAL A 163 -18.22 -13.35 -7.30
N SER A 164 -18.06 -12.20 -7.95
CA SER A 164 -16.75 -11.61 -8.33
C SER A 164 -15.86 -11.33 -7.12
N LEU A 165 -16.45 -10.82 -6.04
CA LEU A 165 -15.81 -10.58 -4.75
C LEU A 165 -15.27 -11.89 -4.15
N PHE A 166 -16.07 -12.94 -4.09
CA PHE A 166 -15.64 -14.24 -3.55
C PHE A 166 -14.57 -14.91 -4.41
N ILE A 167 -14.64 -14.80 -5.74
CA ILE A 167 -13.59 -15.28 -6.65
C ILE A 167 -12.27 -14.59 -6.33
N THR A 168 -12.27 -13.25 -6.23
CA THR A 168 -11.07 -12.48 -5.91
C THR A 168 -10.51 -12.87 -4.55
N ALA A 169 -11.34 -12.90 -3.52
CA ALA A 169 -10.92 -13.26 -2.18
C ALA A 169 -10.35 -14.68 -2.13
N GLY A 170 -10.98 -15.63 -2.82
CA GLY A 170 -10.48 -17.00 -2.95
C GLY A 170 -9.08 -17.08 -3.57
N ILE A 171 -8.85 -16.35 -4.67
CA ILE A 171 -7.53 -16.26 -5.32
C ILE A 171 -6.48 -15.69 -4.37
N VAL A 172 -6.77 -14.55 -3.73
CA VAL A 172 -5.84 -13.87 -2.82
C VAL A 172 -5.51 -14.73 -1.61
N VAL A 173 -6.52 -15.30 -0.96
CA VAL A 173 -6.33 -16.14 0.24
C VAL A 173 -5.53 -17.38 -0.10
N PHE A 174 -5.89 -18.09 -1.18
CA PHE A 174 -5.19 -19.29 -1.61
C PHE A 174 -3.72 -19.01 -1.93
N TYR A 175 -3.45 -17.93 -2.64
CA TYR A 175 -2.10 -17.48 -2.95
C TYR A 175 -1.31 -17.12 -1.69
N THR A 176 -1.89 -16.33 -0.77
CA THR A 176 -1.24 -15.92 0.49
C THR A 176 -0.93 -17.13 1.39
N PHE A 177 -1.82 -18.12 1.39
CA PHE A 177 -1.67 -19.33 2.20
C PHE A 177 -0.49 -20.20 1.77
N LEU A 178 -0.17 -20.20 0.48
CA LEU A 178 0.97 -20.95 -0.08
C LEU A 178 2.30 -20.24 0.11
N GLY A 179 2.30 -18.90 0.28
CA GLY A 179 3.52 -18.09 0.34
C GLY A 179 3.91 -17.68 1.76
N GLY A 180 5.22 -17.49 1.98
CA GLY A 180 5.78 -16.65 3.04
C GLY A 180 6.37 -15.39 2.39
N PHE A 181 7.07 -14.58 3.19
CA PHE A 181 7.59 -13.29 2.75
C PHE A 181 8.47 -13.34 1.48
N LEU A 182 9.34 -14.34 1.34
CA LEU A 182 10.18 -14.50 0.14
C LEU A 182 9.34 -14.77 -1.11
N ALA A 183 8.36 -15.68 -1.00
CA ALA A 183 7.47 -15.99 -2.12
C ALA A 183 6.71 -14.74 -2.56
N VAL A 184 6.11 -14.02 -1.61
CA VAL A 184 5.38 -12.78 -1.86
C VAL A 184 6.31 -11.74 -2.48
N SER A 185 7.52 -11.52 -1.96
CA SER A 185 8.44 -10.49 -2.48
C SER A 185 8.92 -10.77 -3.91
N TRP A 186 9.14 -12.04 -4.27
CA TRP A 186 9.51 -12.41 -5.64
C TRP A 186 8.34 -12.30 -6.62
N THR A 187 7.14 -12.72 -6.23
CA THR A 187 5.96 -12.53 -7.06
C THR A 187 5.60 -11.06 -7.21
N ASP A 188 5.71 -10.25 -6.13
CA ASP A 188 5.53 -8.80 -6.18
C ASP A 188 6.46 -8.14 -7.20
N CYS A 189 7.70 -8.60 -7.32
CA CYS A 189 8.64 -8.08 -8.31
C CYS A 189 8.12 -8.26 -9.75
N ILE A 190 7.58 -9.43 -10.07
CA ILE A 190 7.01 -9.71 -11.40
C ILE A 190 5.68 -8.95 -11.56
N GLN A 191 4.85 -8.93 -10.54
CA GLN A 191 3.58 -8.21 -10.51
C GLN A 191 3.81 -6.70 -10.70
N GLY A 192 4.79 -6.12 -10.00
CA GLY A 192 5.18 -4.72 -10.16
C GLY A 192 5.66 -4.39 -11.57
N ALA A 193 6.42 -5.28 -12.21
CA ALA A 193 6.80 -5.12 -13.61
C ALA A 193 5.57 -5.17 -14.55
N LEU A 194 4.67 -6.14 -14.35
CA LEU A 194 3.44 -6.25 -15.13
C LEU A 194 2.55 -5.02 -14.98
N MET A 195 2.38 -4.53 -13.74
CA MET A 195 1.61 -3.31 -13.44
C MET A 195 2.19 -2.08 -14.14
N PHE A 196 3.52 -1.93 -14.09
CA PHE A 196 4.23 -0.81 -14.72
C PHE A 196 4.00 -0.76 -16.23
N PHE A 197 4.16 -1.87 -16.92
CA PHE A 197 3.93 -1.91 -18.36
C PHE A 197 2.45 -1.74 -18.71
N ALA A 198 1.53 -2.31 -17.93
CA ALA A 198 0.09 -2.19 -18.17
C ALA A 198 -0.40 -0.73 -18.03
N ILE A 199 -0.01 -0.03 -16.97
CA ILE A 199 -0.45 1.35 -16.73
C ILE A 199 0.09 2.33 -17.80
N LEU A 200 1.27 2.07 -18.34
CA LEU A 200 1.84 2.86 -19.44
C LEU A 200 1.19 2.53 -20.79
N ALA A 201 0.90 1.26 -21.05
CA ALA A 201 0.37 0.83 -22.34
C ALA A 201 -0.99 1.45 -22.68
N VAL A 202 -1.90 1.56 -21.69
CA VAL A 202 -3.27 2.02 -21.95
C VAL A 202 -3.33 3.48 -22.42
N PRO A 203 -2.77 4.48 -21.72
CA PRO A 203 -2.86 5.87 -22.16
C PRO A 203 -2.05 6.13 -23.43
N ILE A 204 -0.91 5.43 -23.64
CA ILE A 204 -0.12 5.55 -24.87
C ILE A 204 -0.93 5.03 -26.06
N THR A 205 -1.54 3.86 -25.96
CA THR A 205 -2.35 3.28 -27.03
C THR A 205 -3.59 4.13 -27.31
N ALA A 206 -4.25 4.66 -26.28
CA ALA A 206 -5.38 5.57 -26.42
C ALA A 206 -5.00 6.85 -27.16
N ALA A 207 -3.88 7.46 -26.81
CA ALA A 207 -3.39 8.66 -27.49
C ALA A 207 -3.06 8.40 -28.97
N ILE A 208 -2.45 7.25 -29.29
CA ILE A 208 -2.20 6.84 -30.68
C ILE A 208 -3.52 6.67 -31.44
N TYR A 209 -4.52 6.02 -30.81
CA TYR A 209 -5.84 5.81 -31.40
C TYR A 209 -6.57 7.14 -31.73
N LEU A 210 -6.38 8.17 -30.89
CA LEU A 210 -6.97 9.50 -31.03
C LEU A 210 -6.20 10.40 -32.03
N GLY A 211 -5.23 9.86 -32.78
CA GLY A 211 -4.47 10.62 -33.79
C GLY A 211 -3.08 11.09 -33.32
N GLY A 212 -2.68 10.72 -32.11
CA GLY A 212 -1.39 11.07 -31.51
C GLY A 212 -1.50 12.11 -30.38
N PRO A 213 -0.38 12.42 -29.72
CA PRO A 213 -0.40 13.28 -28.51
C PRO A 213 -0.93 14.69 -28.76
N ILE A 214 -0.68 15.26 -29.95
CA ILE A 214 -1.12 16.63 -30.30
C ILE A 214 -2.64 16.66 -30.46
N ASP A 215 -3.20 15.74 -31.26
CA ASP A 215 -4.63 15.66 -31.51
C ASP A 215 -5.40 15.31 -30.23
N THR A 216 -4.84 14.43 -29.40
CA THR A 216 -5.38 14.09 -28.06
C THR A 216 -5.45 15.34 -27.18
N MET A 217 -4.40 16.16 -27.15
CA MET A 217 -4.39 17.39 -26.35
C MET A 217 -5.41 18.42 -26.88
N GLN A 218 -5.53 18.56 -28.18
CA GLN A 218 -6.56 19.44 -28.80
C GLN A 218 -7.97 18.97 -28.45
N LEU A 219 -8.21 17.66 -28.50
CA LEU A 219 -9.49 17.07 -28.10
C LEU A 219 -9.80 17.32 -26.60
N ILE A 220 -8.81 17.18 -25.72
CA ILE A 220 -8.99 17.50 -24.30
C ILE A 220 -9.29 18.99 -24.12
N GLN A 221 -8.62 19.88 -24.86
CA GLN A 221 -8.87 21.33 -24.79
C GLN A 221 -10.29 21.72 -25.28
N SER A 222 -10.83 21.02 -26.28
CA SER A 222 -12.16 21.29 -26.79
C SER A 222 -13.29 20.69 -25.97
N GLU A 223 -13.13 19.42 -25.51
CA GLU A 223 -14.22 18.64 -24.89
C GLU A 223 -14.16 18.60 -23.37
N PHE A 224 -12.98 18.85 -22.78
CA PHE A 224 -12.76 18.83 -21.33
C PHE A 224 -11.80 19.96 -20.87
N PRO A 225 -12.06 21.25 -21.24
CA PRO A 225 -11.15 22.35 -20.91
C PRO A 225 -10.95 22.54 -19.40
N GLN A 226 -12.00 22.32 -18.57
CA GLN A 226 -11.90 22.37 -17.12
C GLN A 226 -10.98 21.26 -16.56
N GLY A 227 -10.86 20.13 -17.24
CA GLY A 227 -9.95 19.06 -16.86
C GLY A 227 -8.46 19.41 -16.96
N LEU A 228 -8.11 20.52 -17.63
CA LEU A 228 -6.74 21.05 -17.69
C LEU A 228 -6.44 22.08 -16.58
N ASN A 229 -7.44 22.43 -15.76
CA ASN A 229 -7.22 23.33 -14.63
C ASN A 229 -6.52 22.61 -13.48
N LEU A 230 -5.25 22.97 -13.26
CA LEU A 230 -4.43 22.39 -12.18
C LEU A 230 -5.01 22.64 -10.77
N TRP A 231 -5.78 23.71 -10.63
CA TRP A 231 -6.36 24.13 -9.36
C TRP A 231 -7.75 23.53 -9.11
N GLY A 232 -8.34 22.83 -10.10
CA GLY A 232 -9.71 22.33 -10.06
C GLY A 232 -10.75 23.42 -10.30
N ASP A 233 -12.02 23.09 -10.11
CA ASP A 233 -13.16 23.97 -10.45
C ASP A 233 -13.67 24.84 -9.27
N THR A 234 -12.92 24.92 -8.17
CA THR A 234 -13.38 25.71 -7.02
C THR A 234 -12.95 27.17 -7.11
N SER A 235 -13.89 28.09 -6.88
CA SER A 235 -13.62 29.51 -6.72
C SER A 235 -13.33 29.89 -5.26
N ASP A 236 -13.56 28.98 -4.31
CA ASP A 236 -13.28 29.21 -2.90
C ASP A 236 -11.79 28.92 -2.62
N MET A 237 -11.04 29.98 -2.29
CA MET A 237 -9.62 29.89 -1.97
C MET A 237 -9.34 29.00 -0.76
N PHE A 238 -10.22 28.98 0.26
CA PHE A 238 -10.05 28.14 1.42
C PHE A 238 -10.18 26.65 1.04
N ALA A 239 -11.23 26.30 0.29
CA ALA A 239 -11.43 24.94 -0.20
C ALA A 239 -10.26 24.48 -1.09
N LEU A 240 -9.73 25.36 -1.94
CA LEU A 240 -8.57 25.10 -2.78
C LEU A 240 -7.34 24.74 -1.94
N VAL A 241 -6.99 25.59 -0.98
CA VAL A 241 -5.81 25.38 -0.11
C VAL A 241 -5.97 24.09 0.70
N ILE A 242 -7.14 23.84 1.29
CA ILE A 242 -7.43 22.60 2.02
C ILE A 242 -7.34 21.38 1.11
N GLY A 243 -7.83 21.46 -0.11
CA GLY A 243 -7.75 20.38 -1.11
C GLY A 243 -6.30 20.03 -1.47
N ILE A 244 -5.46 21.05 -1.71
CA ILE A 244 -4.03 20.84 -2.00
C ILE A 244 -3.29 20.24 -0.79
N ILE A 245 -3.50 20.79 0.41
CA ILE A 245 -2.90 20.26 1.64
C ILE A 245 -3.33 18.80 1.86
N SER A 246 -4.59 18.50 1.66
CA SER A 246 -5.13 17.14 1.76
C SER A 246 -4.49 16.19 0.76
N SER A 247 -4.34 16.63 -0.49
CA SER A 247 -3.72 15.85 -1.56
C SER A 247 -2.22 15.60 -1.30
N LEU A 248 -1.48 16.64 -0.93
CA LEU A 248 -0.07 16.51 -0.54
C LEU A 248 0.12 15.67 0.72
N GLY A 249 -0.85 15.70 1.63
CA GLY A 249 -0.89 14.92 2.87
C GLY A 249 -0.79 13.41 2.64
N TRP A 250 -1.18 12.90 1.47
CA TRP A 250 -1.01 11.48 1.13
C TRP A 250 0.43 11.00 1.29
N GLY A 251 1.42 11.87 1.01
CA GLY A 251 2.83 11.56 1.17
C GLY A 251 3.25 11.23 2.61
N LEU A 252 2.55 11.75 3.61
CA LEU A 252 2.81 11.46 5.02
C LEU A 252 2.55 9.99 5.37
N GLY A 253 1.69 9.32 4.61
CA GLY A 253 1.35 7.92 4.81
C GLY A 253 2.53 6.97 4.69
N TYR A 254 3.48 7.24 3.80
CA TYR A 254 4.63 6.37 3.54
C TYR A 254 5.46 6.06 4.78
N PHE A 255 5.58 7.00 5.69
CA PHE A 255 6.37 6.83 6.91
C PHE A 255 5.77 5.83 7.90
N GLY A 256 4.51 5.46 7.72
CA GLY A 256 3.77 4.60 8.64
C GLY A 256 3.26 3.29 8.07
N GLN A 257 3.51 2.96 6.79
CA GLN A 257 2.96 1.75 6.15
C GLN A 257 3.75 0.49 6.51
N PRO A 258 3.25 -0.43 7.34
CA PRO A 258 4.05 -1.57 7.79
C PRO A 258 4.48 -2.49 6.64
N HIS A 259 3.63 -2.70 5.64
CA HIS A 259 3.90 -3.56 4.50
C HIS A 259 5.00 -3.00 3.57
N ILE A 260 5.19 -1.68 3.52
CA ILE A 260 6.31 -1.04 2.80
C ILE A 260 7.59 -1.09 3.65
N LEU A 261 7.48 -0.67 4.92
CA LEU A 261 8.63 -0.55 5.82
C LEU A 261 9.35 -1.90 6.05
N VAL A 262 8.60 -3.00 6.08
CA VAL A 262 9.17 -4.33 6.22
C VAL A 262 10.09 -4.71 5.04
N ARG A 263 9.90 -4.16 3.84
CA ARG A 263 10.80 -4.38 2.70
C ARG A 263 12.16 -3.73 2.92
N PHE A 264 12.20 -2.56 3.57
CA PHE A 264 13.47 -1.94 3.98
C PHE A 264 14.21 -2.78 5.02
N MET A 265 13.46 -3.38 5.96
CA MET A 265 14.03 -4.26 6.96
C MET A 265 14.62 -5.55 6.35
N ALA A 266 14.05 -6.03 5.24
CA ALA A 266 14.36 -7.32 4.62
C ALA A 266 15.53 -7.29 3.63
N ILE A 267 16.07 -6.11 3.29
CA ILE A 267 17.20 -6.01 2.37
C ILE A 267 18.48 -6.62 2.97
N SER A 268 19.26 -7.30 2.14
CA SER A 268 20.50 -7.95 2.57
C SER A 268 21.59 -6.96 3.02
N ASP A 269 21.79 -5.89 2.27
CA ASP A 269 22.75 -4.82 2.60
C ASP A 269 22.05 -3.45 2.59
N ALA A 270 22.19 -2.70 3.69
CA ALA A 270 21.63 -1.36 3.82
C ALA A 270 22.20 -0.36 2.79
N LYS A 271 23.40 -0.59 2.26
CA LYS A 271 24.03 0.26 1.23
C LYS A 271 23.31 0.14 -0.12
N GLU A 272 22.72 -1.01 -0.40
CA GLU A 272 21.95 -1.28 -1.63
C GLU A 272 20.61 -0.49 -1.69
N LEU A 273 20.14 0.06 -0.56
CA LEU A 273 18.91 0.87 -0.51
C LEU A 273 19.00 2.12 -1.38
N LYS A 274 20.20 2.68 -1.62
CA LYS A 274 20.36 3.78 -2.57
C LYS A 274 19.97 3.38 -4.00
N LYS A 275 20.33 2.17 -4.42
CA LYS A 275 19.95 1.63 -5.73
C LYS A 275 18.45 1.33 -5.77
N SER A 276 17.90 0.72 -4.72
CA SER A 276 16.47 0.50 -4.59
C SER A 276 15.66 1.79 -4.69
N THR A 277 16.12 2.87 -4.04
CA THR A 277 15.48 4.20 -4.12
C THR A 277 15.36 4.68 -5.57
N ASN A 278 16.42 4.58 -6.36
CA ASN A 278 16.37 5.04 -7.75
C ASN A 278 15.39 4.22 -8.59
N ILE A 279 15.35 2.89 -8.39
CA ILE A 279 14.40 2.01 -9.08
C ILE A 279 12.97 2.35 -8.69
N ALA A 280 12.69 2.47 -7.39
CA ALA A 280 11.38 2.82 -6.86
C ALA A 280 10.90 4.17 -7.40
N MET A 281 11.75 5.20 -7.39
CA MET A 281 11.36 6.54 -7.85
C MET A 281 11.02 6.59 -9.33
N VAL A 282 11.77 5.90 -10.20
CA VAL A 282 11.43 5.82 -11.63
C VAL A 282 10.07 5.15 -11.80
N TRP A 283 9.86 4.06 -11.10
CA TRP A 283 8.60 3.31 -11.15
C TRP A 283 7.41 4.17 -10.69
N VAL A 284 7.53 4.83 -9.53
CA VAL A 284 6.47 5.65 -8.92
C VAL A 284 6.09 6.84 -9.80
N ILE A 285 7.09 7.60 -10.25
CA ILE A 285 6.85 8.81 -11.04
C ILE A 285 6.13 8.46 -12.35
N LEU A 286 6.64 7.48 -13.08
CA LEU A 286 6.06 7.12 -14.38
C LEU A 286 4.67 6.47 -14.23
N SER A 287 4.47 5.62 -13.21
CA SER A 287 3.19 4.96 -12.98
C SER A 287 2.10 5.95 -12.55
N LEU A 288 2.40 6.87 -11.63
CA LEU A 288 1.43 7.87 -11.18
C LEU A 288 1.06 8.86 -12.30
N LEU A 289 2.04 9.31 -13.09
CA LEU A 289 1.77 10.14 -14.26
C LEU A 289 0.89 9.39 -15.26
N ALA A 290 1.20 8.14 -15.57
CA ALA A 290 0.40 7.32 -16.48
C ALA A 290 -1.03 7.13 -15.94
N ALA A 291 -1.21 6.91 -14.64
CA ALA A 291 -2.54 6.78 -14.03
C ALA A 291 -3.40 8.06 -14.21
N ILE A 292 -2.80 9.25 -14.03
CA ILE A 292 -3.47 10.52 -14.31
C ILE A 292 -3.85 10.64 -15.80
N PHE A 293 -2.93 10.27 -16.69
CA PHE A 293 -3.21 10.32 -18.14
C PHE A 293 -4.27 9.31 -18.58
N VAL A 294 -4.37 8.14 -17.95
CA VAL A 294 -5.49 7.19 -18.18
C VAL A 294 -6.82 7.89 -17.94
N GLY A 295 -6.98 8.58 -16.82
CA GLY A 295 -8.22 9.30 -16.51
C GLY A 295 -8.49 10.46 -17.46
N LEU A 296 -7.51 11.33 -17.68
CA LEU A 296 -7.64 12.52 -18.49
C LEU A 296 -7.95 12.18 -19.97
N ILE A 297 -7.21 11.24 -20.56
CA ILE A 297 -7.46 10.77 -21.94
C ILE A 297 -8.75 9.95 -21.98
N GLY A 298 -9.01 9.13 -20.97
CA GLY A 298 -10.20 8.32 -20.85
C GLY A 298 -11.48 9.14 -20.89
N HIS A 299 -11.49 10.36 -20.31
CA HIS A 299 -12.64 11.25 -20.33
C HIS A 299 -13.09 11.59 -21.76
N VAL A 300 -12.14 11.94 -22.62
CA VAL A 300 -12.45 12.29 -24.02
C VAL A 300 -12.61 11.08 -24.92
N TYR A 301 -11.89 9.98 -24.61
CA TYR A 301 -12.00 8.73 -25.34
C TYR A 301 -13.39 8.08 -25.19
N MET A 302 -14.03 8.26 -24.03
CA MET A 302 -15.35 7.68 -23.74
C MET A 302 -16.53 8.47 -24.30
N LEU A 303 -16.33 9.64 -24.88
CA LEU A 303 -17.42 10.45 -25.43
C LEU A 303 -18.14 9.71 -26.60
N PRO A 304 -19.48 9.82 -26.67
CA PRO A 304 -20.39 10.53 -25.75
C PRO A 304 -20.81 9.71 -24.51
N GLU A 305 -20.40 8.45 -24.39
CA GLU A 305 -20.81 7.51 -23.32
C GLU A 305 -19.93 7.71 -22.08
N LYS A 306 -20.35 8.61 -21.17
CA LYS A 306 -19.57 8.88 -19.94
C LYS A 306 -19.85 7.88 -18.84
N LEU A 307 -18.77 7.45 -18.14
CA LEU A 307 -18.88 6.74 -16.88
C LEU A 307 -19.28 7.73 -15.78
N VAL A 308 -20.20 7.33 -14.90
CA VAL A 308 -20.71 8.18 -13.82
C VAL A 308 -20.55 7.54 -12.46
N GLY A 309 -20.39 8.35 -11.42
CA GLY A 309 -20.30 7.87 -10.04
C GLY A 309 -19.13 6.92 -9.81
N THR A 310 -19.41 5.79 -9.20
CA THR A 310 -18.41 4.75 -8.86
C THR A 310 -17.85 4.02 -10.08
N ASP A 311 -18.55 4.07 -11.23
CA ASP A 311 -18.08 3.45 -12.47
C ASP A 311 -16.89 4.18 -13.08
N ALA A 312 -16.67 5.44 -12.73
CA ALA A 312 -15.46 6.17 -13.14
C ALA A 312 -14.16 5.43 -12.76
N GLU A 313 -14.15 4.69 -11.65
CA GLU A 313 -12.98 3.87 -11.25
C GLU A 313 -12.73 2.68 -12.19
N THR A 314 -13.67 2.33 -13.10
CA THR A 314 -13.47 1.26 -14.08
C THR A 314 -12.88 1.74 -15.40
N ILE A 315 -12.57 3.05 -15.55
CA ILE A 315 -12.09 3.64 -16.82
C ILE A 315 -10.90 2.88 -17.42
N PHE A 316 -9.92 2.46 -16.60
CA PHE A 316 -8.79 1.66 -17.05
C PHE A 316 -9.23 0.33 -17.66
N LEU A 317 -10.22 -0.33 -17.07
CA LEU A 317 -10.75 -1.62 -17.52
C LEU A 317 -11.47 -1.47 -18.86
N VAL A 318 -12.35 -0.47 -18.96
CA VAL A 318 -13.16 -0.21 -20.18
C VAL A 318 -12.28 0.23 -21.34
N MET A 319 -11.30 1.11 -21.11
CA MET A 319 -10.33 1.47 -22.15
C MET A 319 -9.53 0.27 -22.63
N THR A 320 -9.10 -0.60 -21.71
CA THR A 320 -8.37 -1.82 -22.06
C THR A 320 -9.21 -2.72 -22.96
N GLU A 321 -10.50 -2.91 -22.68
CA GLU A 321 -11.40 -3.70 -23.51
C GLU A 321 -11.51 -3.17 -24.95
N ARG A 322 -11.61 -1.86 -25.09
CA ARG A 322 -11.82 -1.21 -26.39
C ARG A 322 -10.54 -1.07 -27.23
N LEU A 323 -9.38 -1.00 -26.60
CA LEU A 323 -8.10 -0.71 -27.26
C LEU A 323 -7.29 -1.95 -27.63
N PHE A 324 -7.48 -3.06 -26.93
CA PHE A 324 -6.61 -4.22 -27.08
C PHE A 324 -7.35 -5.47 -27.56
N THR A 325 -6.62 -6.38 -28.19
CA THR A 325 -7.15 -7.72 -28.52
C THR A 325 -7.48 -8.49 -27.23
N PRO A 326 -8.42 -9.45 -27.28
CA PRO A 326 -8.88 -10.15 -26.07
C PRO A 326 -7.76 -10.77 -25.21
N PHE A 327 -6.74 -11.35 -25.84
CA PHE A 327 -5.59 -11.90 -25.12
C PHE A 327 -4.75 -10.82 -24.44
N MET A 328 -4.44 -9.72 -25.14
CA MET A 328 -3.69 -8.60 -24.60
C MET A 328 -4.48 -7.87 -23.49
N ALA A 329 -5.78 -7.69 -23.69
CA ALA A 329 -6.65 -7.16 -22.64
C ALA A 329 -6.61 -8.04 -21.37
N GLY A 330 -6.67 -9.36 -21.53
CA GLY A 330 -6.52 -10.32 -20.43
C GLY A 330 -5.20 -10.19 -19.68
N LEU A 331 -4.07 -9.95 -20.39
CA LEU A 331 -2.77 -9.69 -19.75
C LEU A 331 -2.74 -8.37 -19.00
N ILE A 332 -3.31 -7.29 -19.58
CA ILE A 332 -3.39 -5.98 -18.95
C ILE A 332 -4.32 -6.03 -17.72
N TRP A 333 -5.45 -6.72 -17.81
CA TRP A 333 -6.35 -6.93 -16.65
C TRP A 333 -5.71 -7.84 -15.58
N SER A 334 -4.84 -8.77 -15.98
CA SER A 334 -4.03 -9.53 -15.01
C SER A 334 -3.10 -8.62 -14.20
N ALA A 335 -2.72 -7.43 -14.71
CA ALA A 335 -1.99 -6.44 -13.92
C ALA A 335 -2.86 -5.81 -12.81
N VAL A 336 -4.16 -5.63 -13.03
CA VAL A 336 -5.08 -5.17 -11.98
C VAL A 336 -5.23 -6.25 -10.91
N LEU A 337 -5.41 -7.51 -11.32
CA LEU A 337 -5.42 -8.64 -10.37
C LEU A 337 -4.07 -8.77 -9.63
N ALA A 338 -2.95 -8.53 -10.31
CA ALA A 338 -1.62 -8.51 -9.72
C ALA A 338 -1.49 -7.44 -8.63
N ALA A 339 -1.97 -6.23 -8.90
CA ALA A 339 -1.99 -5.13 -7.93
C ALA A 339 -2.83 -5.47 -6.67
N ILE A 340 -3.97 -6.12 -6.86
CA ILE A 340 -4.82 -6.57 -5.77
C ILE A 340 -4.13 -7.68 -4.97
N MET A 341 -3.57 -8.68 -5.65
CA MET A 341 -2.93 -9.84 -5.03
C MET A 341 -1.68 -9.47 -4.25
N SER A 342 -0.77 -8.66 -4.83
CA SER A 342 0.49 -8.25 -4.18
C SER A 342 0.21 -7.46 -2.90
N THR A 343 -0.68 -6.48 -2.98
CA THR A 343 -1.01 -5.64 -1.82
C THR A 343 -1.76 -6.43 -0.74
N ALA A 344 -2.83 -7.14 -1.10
CA ALA A 344 -3.63 -7.88 -0.13
C ALA A 344 -2.83 -9.01 0.54
N SER A 345 -1.99 -9.75 -0.20
CA SER A 345 -1.13 -10.78 0.37
C SER A 345 -0.10 -10.20 1.34
N ALA A 346 0.50 -9.05 0.99
CA ALA A 346 1.43 -8.35 1.88
C ALA A 346 0.75 -7.88 3.18
N GLN A 347 -0.44 -7.32 3.08
CA GLN A 347 -1.23 -6.85 4.22
C GLN A 347 -1.66 -8.01 5.12
N LEU A 348 -2.17 -9.09 4.53
CA LEU A 348 -2.57 -10.30 5.26
C LEU A 348 -1.37 -10.93 5.98
N LEU A 349 -0.20 -11.01 5.31
CA LEU A 349 1.02 -11.57 5.90
C LEU A 349 1.53 -10.70 7.05
N VAL A 350 1.59 -9.38 6.90
CA VAL A 350 2.03 -8.46 7.96
C VAL A 350 1.07 -8.49 9.15
N THR A 351 -0.24 -8.50 8.91
CA THR A 351 -1.23 -8.60 9.98
C THR A 351 -1.11 -9.93 10.72
N ALA A 352 -0.99 -11.03 9.98
CA ALA A 352 -0.84 -12.36 10.56
C ALA A 352 0.45 -12.48 11.39
N SER A 353 1.54 -11.89 10.90
CA SER A 353 2.82 -11.85 11.61
C SER A 353 2.73 -11.03 12.91
N ALA A 354 2.10 -9.86 12.86
CA ALA A 354 1.87 -9.03 14.04
C ALA A 354 1.02 -9.74 15.10
N ILE A 355 -0.03 -10.44 14.71
CA ILE A 355 -0.88 -11.17 15.65
C ILE A 355 -0.18 -12.43 16.17
N ALA A 356 0.47 -13.22 15.30
CA ALA A 356 1.11 -14.45 15.72
C ALA A 356 2.38 -14.21 16.55
N ASN A 357 3.26 -13.34 16.08
CA ASN A 357 4.55 -13.09 16.74
C ASN A 357 4.43 -12.07 17.88
N ASP A 358 3.74 -10.94 17.64
CA ASP A 358 3.78 -9.82 18.58
C ASP A 358 2.69 -9.90 19.66
N PHE A 359 1.56 -10.55 19.35
CA PHE A 359 0.51 -10.77 20.33
C PHE A 359 0.52 -12.20 20.90
N TYR A 360 0.37 -13.23 20.05
CA TYR A 360 0.21 -14.62 20.52
C TYR A 360 1.46 -15.14 21.24
N ALA A 361 2.64 -15.07 20.61
CA ALA A 361 3.89 -15.55 21.19
C ALA A 361 4.33 -14.75 22.43
N ASN A 362 4.05 -13.45 22.48
CA ASN A 362 4.48 -12.64 23.63
C ASN A 362 3.52 -12.69 24.83
N ILE A 363 2.22 -12.96 24.61
CA ILE A 363 1.21 -12.85 25.67
C ILE A 363 0.53 -14.18 25.99
N ILE A 364 0.11 -14.94 24.95
CA ILE A 364 -0.70 -16.15 25.13
C ILE A 364 0.19 -17.37 25.37
N HIS A 365 1.14 -17.64 24.47
CA HIS A 365 1.97 -18.83 24.53
C HIS A 365 3.45 -18.52 24.26
N LYS A 366 4.17 -18.12 25.30
CA LYS A 366 5.57 -17.67 25.23
C LYS A 366 6.59 -18.71 24.76
N THR A 367 6.21 -19.98 24.78
CA THR A 367 7.04 -21.12 24.34
C THR A 367 6.50 -21.75 23.05
N ALA A 368 5.68 -21.03 22.29
CA ALA A 368 5.12 -21.50 21.04
C ALA A 368 6.21 -21.89 20.04
N SER A 369 6.06 -23.05 19.40
CA SER A 369 6.98 -23.49 18.35
C SER A 369 6.75 -22.73 17.04
N ASP A 370 7.78 -22.69 16.17
CA ASP A 370 7.67 -22.08 14.83
C ASP A 370 6.49 -22.65 14.03
N LYS A 371 6.24 -23.95 14.12
CA LYS A 371 5.11 -24.61 13.44
C LYS A 371 3.76 -24.09 13.96
N GLU A 372 3.66 -23.88 15.26
CA GLU A 372 2.47 -23.33 15.90
C GLU A 372 2.24 -21.88 15.47
N LEU A 373 3.28 -21.05 15.45
CA LEU A 373 3.20 -19.66 15.01
C LEU A 373 2.80 -19.54 13.54
N VAL A 374 3.31 -20.40 12.67
CA VAL A 374 2.88 -20.46 11.26
C VAL A 374 1.41 -20.89 11.16
N LEU A 375 0.95 -21.85 11.96
CA LEU A 375 -0.47 -22.24 11.98
C LEU A 375 -1.37 -21.10 12.45
N VAL A 376 -1.00 -20.42 13.55
CA VAL A 376 -1.71 -19.23 14.05
C VAL A 376 -1.76 -18.14 12.98
N SER A 377 -0.64 -17.85 12.30
CA SER A 377 -0.59 -16.89 11.20
C SER A 377 -1.59 -17.25 10.11
N ARG A 378 -1.69 -18.51 9.70
CA ARG A 378 -2.64 -18.97 8.68
C ARG A 378 -4.10 -18.79 9.10
N ILE A 379 -4.41 -19.10 10.37
CA ILE A 379 -5.76 -18.89 10.92
C ILE A 379 -6.11 -17.39 10.90
N VAL A 380 -5.17 -16.53 11.28
CA VAL A 380 -5.35 -15.07 11.25
C VAL A 380 -5.59 -14.57 9.82
N VAL A 381 -4.85 -15.07 8.82
CA VAL A 381 -5.10 -14.76 7.40
C VAL A 381 -6.56 -15.04 7.02
N LEU A 382 -7.09 -16.21 7.38
CA LEU A 382 -8.48 -16.57 7.07
C LEU A 382 -9.48 -15.68 7.78
N LEU A 383 -9.26 -15.36 9.06
CA LEU A 383 -10.15 -14.50 9.84
C LEU A 383 -10.15 -13.06 9.31
N VAL A 384 -8.97 -12.51 9.02
CA VAL A 384 -8.85 -11.15 8.46
C VAL A 384 -9.50 -11.09 7.08
N ALA A 385 -9.27 -12.08 6.23
CA ALA A 385 -9.91 -12.15 4.92
C ALA A 385 -11.43 -12.22 5.03
N ALA A 386 -11.98 -13.05 5.92
CA ALA A 386 -13.42 -13.18 6.12
C ALA A 386 -14.07 -11.85 6.56
N ILE A 387 -13.45 -11.14 7.51
CA ILE A 387 -13.94 -9.83 7.96
C ILE A 387 -13.80 -8.79 6.82
N SER A 388 -12.69 -8.80 6.09
CA SER A 388 -12.49 -7.88 4.95
C SER A 388 -13.48 -8.13 3.82
N ILE A 389 -13.87 -9.38 3.55
CA ILE A 389 -14.95 -9.71 2.60
C ILE A 389 -16.27 -9.08 3.07
N PHE A 390 -16.59 -9.22 4.35
CA PHE A 390 -17.83 -8.64 4.90
C PHE A 390 -17.86 -7.11 4.73
N LEU A 391 -16.74 -6.44 4.97
CA LEU A 391 -16.62 -4.99 4.76
C LEU A 391 -16.67 -4.57 3.28
N ALA A 392 -16.36 -5.49 2.37
CA ALA A 392 -16.34 -5.27 0.92
C ALA A 392 -17.68 -5.58 0.21
N LEU A 393 -18.73 -5.97 0.93
CA LEU A 393 -20.02 -6.38 0.32
C LEU A 393 -20.75 -5.25 -0.41
N ASN A 394 -20.47 -4.00 -0.11
CA ASN A 394 -21.10 -2.86 -0.79
C ASN A 394 -20.40 -2.54 -2.12
N PRO A 395 -21.06 -2.76 -3.30
CA PRO A 395 -20.47 -2.49 -4.61
C PRO A 395 -20.25 -1.00 -4.89
N ASP A 396 -20.98 -0.11 -4.22
CA ASP A 396 -20.89 1.35 -4.40
C ASP A 396 -19.72 1.98 -3.64
N SER A 397 -18.90 1.17 -2.96
CA SER A 397 -17.72 1.65 -2.28
C SER A 397 -16.67 2.17 -3.28
N LEU A 398 -16.15 3.36 -3.01
CA LEU A 398 -15.03 3.92 -3.77
C LEU A 398 -13.71 3.37 -3.24
N ILE A 399 -12.93 2.75 -4.11
CA ILE A 399 -11.64 2.12 -3.79
C ILE A 399 -10.70 3.19 -3.19
N LEU A 400 -10.57 4.35 -3.86
CA LEU A 400 -9.68 5.42 -3.42
C LEU A 400 -10.05 5.94 -2.03
N THR A 401 -11.35 6.06 -1.72
CA THR A 401 -11.83 6.54 -0.41
C THR A 401 -11.52 5.55 0.72
N MET A 402 -11.71 4.25 0.47
CA MET A 402 -11.39 3.21 1.44
C MET A 402 -9.89 3.15 1.72
N VAL A 403 -9.08 3.24 0.67
CA VAL A 403 -7.62 3.28 0.79
C VAL A 403 -7.19 4.52 1.53
N ALA A 404 -7.71 5.71 1.19
CA ALA A 404 -7.39 6.95 1.90
C ALA A 404 -7.56 6.83 3.41
N TYR A 405 -8.65 6.22 3.85
CA TYR A 405 -8.93 6.06 5.28
C TYR A 405 -7.92 5.15 5.99
N ALA A 406 -7.64 3.98 5.41
CA ALA A 406 -6.64 3.07 5.96
C ALA A 406 -5.22 3.66 5.91
N TRP A 407 -4.88 4.31 4.81
CA TRP A 407 -3.61 4.99 4.59
C TRP A 407 -3.35 6.09 5.62
N ALA A 408 -4.38 6.89 5.90
CA ALA A 408 -4.33 7.90 6.96
C ALA A 408 -4.12 7.27 8.33
N GLY A 409 -4.81 6.17 8.63
CA GLY A 409 -4.68 5.46 9.88
C GLY A 409 -3.26 4.99 10.16
N PHE A 410 -2.63 4.36 9.19
CA PHE A 410 -1.22 3.96 9.29
C PHE A 410 -0.27 5.16 9.36
N GLY A 411 -0.43 6.11 8.44
CA GLY A 411 0.41 7.30 8.37
C GLY A 411 0.42 8.10 9.67
N ALA A 412 -0.75 8.31 10.26
CA ALA A 412 -0.89 9.06 11.51
C ALA A 412 -0.45 8.28 12.75
N SER A 413 -0.74 6.96 12.82
CA SER A 413 -0.36 6.15 13.97
C SER A 413 1.14 5.85 13.99
N PHE A 414 1.68 5.38 12.87
CA PHE A 414 3.05 4.86 12.84
C PHE A 414 4.07 5.84 12.25
N GLY A 415 3.67 6.75 11.35
CA GLY A 415 4.58 7.69 10.71
C GLY A 415 5.41 8.48 11.71
N PRO A 416 4.79 9.28 12.60
CA PRO A 416 5.52 10.00 13.64
C PRO A 416 6.28 9.05 14.58
N ALA A 417 5.70 7.91 14.98
CA ALA A 417 6.36 6.96 15.86
C ALA A 417 7.66 6.43 15.25
N ILE A 418 7.67 6.08 13.96
CA ILE A 418 8.87 5.63 13.24
C ILE A 418 9.87 6.78 13.11
N ILE A 419 9.46 7.96 12.63
CA ILE A 419 10.36 9.10 12.47
C ILE A 419 11.03 9.45 13.79
N PHE A 420 10.26 9.66 14.86
CA PHE A 420 10.84 10.01 16.15
C PHE A 420 11.72 8.89 16.74
N SER A 421 11.37 7.61 16.54
CA SER A 421 12.19 6.48 16.99
C SER A 421 13.56 6.43 16.31
N LEU A 422 13.64 6.86 15.06
CA LEU A 422 14.87 6.84 14.24
C LEU A 422 15.70 8.13 14.37
N PHE A 423 15.09 9.28 14.61
CA PHE A 423 15.79 10.58 14.56
C PHE A 423 15.88 11.28 15.91
N TRP A 424 15.17 10.80 16.94
CA TRP A 424 15.16 11.49 18.25
C TRP A 424 15.48 10.54 19.41
N LYS A 425 16.71 10.57 19.87
CA LYS A 425 17.22 9.73 20.98
C LYS A 425 16.46 9.88 22.29
N ARG A 426 15.75 11.01 22.49
CA ARG A 426 15.00 11.34 23.72
C ARG A 426 13.61 10.68 23.76
N MET A 427 13.11 10.14 22.63
CA MET A 427 11.82 9.47 22.58
C MET A 427 11.74 8.34 23.59
N THR A 428 10.59 8.25 24.31
CA THR A 428 10.35 7.23 25.32
C THR A 428 9.29 6.22 24.88
N ARG A 429 9.23 5.08 25.56
CA ARG A 429 8.19 4.07 25.35
C ARG A 429 6.78 4.65 25.46
N ARG A 430 6.53 5.46 26.52
CA ARG A 430 5.23 6.09 26.72
C ARG A 430 4.89 7.11 25.63
N GLY A 431 5.90 7.84 25.15
CA GLY A 431 5.75 8.72 24.00
C GLY A 431 5.35 7.97 22.73
N CYS A 432 5.99 6.82 22.48
CA CYS A 432 5.63 5.96 21.34
C CYS A 432 4.17 5.51 21.40
N ILE A 433 3.73 4.98 22.54
CA ILE A 433 2.34 4.56 22.75
C ILE A 433 1.37 5.72 22.55
N ALA A 434 1.67 6.88 23.17
CA ALA A 434 0.82 8.07 23.06
C ALA A 434 0.67 8.51 21.59
N GLY A 435 1.76 8.51 20.82
CA GLY A 435 1.70 8.86 19.40
C GLY A 435 0.85 7.91 18.58
N ILE A 436 1.05 6.59 18.71
CA ILE A 436 0.27 5.59 17.99
C ILE A 436 -1.22 5.72 18.31
N VAL A 437 -1.58 5.83 19.59
CA VAL A 437 -2.97 5.92 20.03
C VAL A 437 -3.61 7.24 19.59
N VAL A 438 -2.95 8.38 19.84
CA VAL A 438 -3.48 9.70 19.45
C VAL A 438 -3.62 9.81 17.96
N GLY A 439 -2.61 9.37 17.16
CA GLY A 439 -2.67 9.39 15.71
C GLY A 439 -3.83 8.55 15.16
N GLY A 440 -3.94 7.31 15.61
CA GLY A 440 -5.01 6.42 15.17
C GLY A 440 -6.40 6.88 15.58
N LEU A 441 -6.60 7.27 16.83
CA LEU A 441 -7.88 7.80 17.30
C LEU A 441 -8.26 9.09 16.59
N THR A 442 -7.30 9.98 16.32
CA THR A 442 -7.57 11.20 15.55
C THR A 442 -8.14 10.88 14.18
N VAL A 443 -7.56 9.92 13.45
CA VAL A 443 -8.08 9.52 12.15
C VAL A 443 -9.50 8.95 12.26
N LEU A 444 -9.75 8.04 13.21
CA LEU A 444 -11.07 7.43 13.42
C LEU A 444 -12.14 8.47 13.73
N ILE A 445 -11.83 9.46 14.59
CA ILE A 445 -12.75 10.53 15.00
C ILE A 445 -12.90 11.57 13.88
N TRP A 446 -11.78 12.05 13.29
CA TRP A 446 -11.80 13.09 12.26
C TRP A 446 -12.63 12.70 11.05
N LYS A 447 -12.54 11.44 10.64
CA LYS A 447 -13.31 10.88 9.52
C LYS A 447 -14.83 11.03 9.70
N GLN A 448 -15.33 10.90 10.95
CA GLN A 448 -16.76 11.01 11.24
C GLN A 448 -17.28 12.45 11.11
N PHE A 449 -16.46 13.43 11.44
CA PHE A 449 -16.84 14.83 11.47
C PHE A 449 -16.40 15.62 10.23
N ALA A 450 -15.43 15.11 9.48
CA ALA A 450 -14.86 15.71 8.26
C ALA A 450 -14.53 17.21 8.43
N PHE A 451 -13.95 17.60 9.55
CA PHE A 451 -13.69 19.01 9.91
C PHE A 451 -12.94 19.73 8.78
N PHE A 452 -13.55 20.80 8.29
CA PHE A 452 -13.03 21.67 7.23
C PHE A 452 -12.79 20.97 5.88
N GLY A 453 -13.23 19.74 5.69
CA GLY A 453 -12.88 18.93 4.51
C GLY A 453 -11.39 18.53 4.44
N LEU A 454 -10.64 18.73 5.53
CA LEU A 454 -9.22 18.39 5.60
C LEU A 454 -9.04 16.88 5.77
N TYR A 455 -8.18 16.29 4.94
CA TYR A 455 -7.85 14.87 4.98
C TYR A 455 -7.27 14.48 6.35
N GLU A 456 -7.87 13.48 6.97
CA GLU A 456 -7.63 13.04 8.34
C GLU A 456 -6.17 12.69 8.67
N ILE A 457 -5.35 12.37 7.69
CA ILE A 457 -3.92 12.09 7.89
C ILE A 457 -3.16 13.30 8.43
N VAL A 458 -3.53 14.51 7.97
CA VAL A 458 -2.80 15.73 8.32
C VAL A 458 -2.93 16.04 9.81
N PRO A 459 -4.14 16.22 10.39
CA PRO A 459 -4.28 16.43 11.82
C PRO A 459 -3.81 15.21 12.62
N GLY A 460 -4.05 13.99 12.15
CA GLY A 460 -3.59 12.77 12.81
C GLY A 460 -2.06 12.72 12.97
N PHE A 461 -1.32 13.05 11.91
CA PHE A 461 0.13 13.08 11.93
C PHE A 461 0.67 14.19 12.85
N ILE A 462 0.07 15.37 12.83
CA ILE A 462 0.46 16.50 13.69
C ILE A 462 0.19 16.17 15.16
N PHE A 463 -1.00 15.71 15.51
CA PHE A 463 -1.35 15.42 16.91
C PHE A 463 -0.56 14.23 17.46
N SER A 464 -0.29 13.20 16.65
CA SER A 464 0.63 12.12 17.00
C SER A 464 2.02 12.64 17.31
N SER A 465 2.57 13.52 16.47
CA SER A 465 3.89 14.14 16.69
C SER A 465 3.96 14.94 17.97
N ILE A 466 2.94 15.75 18.22
CA ILE A 466 2.82 16.55 19.46
C ILE A 466 2.73 15.64 20.68
N ALA A 467 1.92 14.59 20.62
CA ALA A 467 1.77 13.63 21.72
C ALA A 467 3.09 12.91 22.05
N ILE A 468 3.83 12.44 21.02
CA ILE A 468 5.15 11.85 21.19
C ILE A 468 6.10 12.82 21.90
N TYR A 469 6.15 14.05 21.39
CA TYR A 469 7.07 15.07 21.90
C TYR A 469 6.75 15.42 23.38
N ILE A 470 5.51 15.79 23.68
CA ILE A 470 5.07 16.20 25.01
C ILE A 470 5.28 15.05 26.01
N VAL A 471 4.73 13.86 25.73
CA VAL A 471 4.81 12.73 26.65
C VAL A 471 6.27 12.32 26.87
N SER A 472 7.10 12.31 25.83
CA SER A 472 8.51 11.96 26.00
C SER A 472 9.29 12.99 26.83
N ILE A 473 9.01 14.28 26.69
CA ILE A 473 9.70 15.33 27.48
C ILE A 473 9.37 15.24 28.96
N PHE A 474 8.10 14.98 29.29
CA PHE A 474 7.67 14.88 30.69
C PHE A 474 7.92 13.50 31.31
N ASP A 475 8.27 12.50 30.52
CA ASP A 475 8.64 11.17 31.02
C ASP A 475 10.11 11.15 31.53
N LYS A 476 10.48 10.07 32.24
CA LYS A 476 11.87 9.83 32.62
C LYS A 476 12.77 9.69 31.39
N LEU A 477 14.06 10.00 31.55
CA LEU A 477 15.04 9.81 30.49
C LEU A 477 15.07 8.34 30.04
N PRO A 478 15.24 8.07 28.73
CA PRO A 478 15.41 6.71 28.24
C PRO A 478 16.55 5.99 29.00
N PRO A 479 16.37 4.72 29.37
CA PRO A 479 17.41 3.94 30.04
C PRO A 479 18.71 3.89 29.24
N ARG A 480 19.85 3.73 29.94
CA ARG A 480 21.20 3.66 29.28
C ARG A 480 21.28 2.61 28.17
N PRO A 481 20.75 1.38 28.30
CA PRO A 481 20.75 0.40 27.21
C PRO A 481 20.06 0.94 25.95
N VAL A 482 18.87 1.55 26.07
CA VAL A 482 18.13 2.15 24.95
C VAL A 482 18.94 3.21 24.22
N LEU A 483 19.68 4.05 24.96
CA LEU A 483 20.55 5.07 24.40
C LEU A 483 21.82 4.50 23.77
N LYS A 484 22.30 3.36 24.27
CA LYS A 484 23.47 2.64 23.73
C LYS A 484 23.11 2.07 22.35
N ASP A 485 22.00 1.32 22.25
CA ASP A 485 21.53 0.71 21.00
C ASP A 485 21.24 1.77 19.94
N TYR A 486 20.62 2.91 20.33
CA TYR A 486 20.41 4.04 19.44
C TYR A 486 21.73 4.54 18.84
N LYS A 487 22.76 4.75 19.69
CA LYS A 487 24.07 5.22 19.22
C LYS A 487 24.80 4.19 18.35
N GLU A 488 24.60 2.91 18.60
CA GLU A 488 25.18 1.83 17.80
C GLU A 488 24.56 1.80 16.40
N ALA A 489 23.25 1.89 16.30
CA ALA A 489 22.53 1.99 15.03
C ALA A 489 22.94 3.24 14.22
N GLU A 490 23.13 4.39 14.88
CA GLU A 490 23.61 5.61 14.24
C GLU A 490 25.04 5.47 13.68
N LYS A 491 25.94 4.72 14.35
CA LYS A 491 27.29 4.44 13.83
C LYS A 491 27.22 3.65 12.52
N LEU A 492 26.36 2.63 12.44
CA LEU A 492 26.16 1.86 11.21
C LEU A 492 25.61 2.71 10.05
N HIS A 493 24.93 3.82 10.37
CA HIS A 493 24.42 4.72 9.35
C HIS A 493 25.53 5.59 8.73
N ILE A 494 26.54 5.93 9.49
CA ILE A 494 27.67 6.77 9.06
C ILE A 494 28.67 5.97 8.19
N LEU A 495 28.88 4.69 8.50
CA LEU A 495 29.70 3.75 7.73
C LEU A 495 28.99 3.30 6.44
#